data_b8c5a4d7f68b0d20b999bd32f896fa9f
#
_entry.id   b8c5a4d7f68b0d20b999bd32f896fa9f
#
_cell.length_a   1.000
_cell.length_b   1.000
_cell.length_c   1.000
_cell.angle_alpha   90.00
_cell.angle_beta   90.00
_cell.angle_gamma   90.00
#
_symmetry.space_group_name_H-M   'P 1'
#
loop_
_entity.id
_entity.type
_entity.pdbx_description
1 polymer ?
#
loop_
_entity_poly.entity_id
_entity_poly.type
_entity_poly.pdbx_seq_one_letter_code
_entity_poly.pdbx_strand_id
1 'polypeptide(L)'
;MPKPSHDATILVVHDDALLAQEIGDRLTAWGYAVVHAPGHMRGLTVLDDTSVDLVLVQAERTDLEGKEFCRLVRRRMGQGVVPSLWLIVLGPMQERYRVAQEAKEADDLLFTPVYWTELQWRIENGLRHLRALHSLRDLSRKDTVSGLFSQSGFRALLREEVNRLARKHDWFSLLILHIRGLETVRRDLGATWAKWILADWGRHLLTQLRDYDKLGEIGEQRLCLLAPEVPPSGGKALCCRIQNDFQHYCQKNLPAAGGGLHLQCQGFSISIDVPVDAHLQAAEWILDWALQPLSVGPDSWREGRLSAGGFDWSEEGI
;
A
#
# COMPACT_ATOMS: atom_id res chain seq x y z
N MET A 1 31.74 15.18 -0.81
CA MET A 1 30.43 15.10 -0.17
C MET A 1 29.80 13.78 -0.59
N PRO A 2 29.30 12.93 0.30
CA PRO A 2 28.61 11.72 -0.11
C PRO A 2 27.37 12.13 -0.90
N LYS A 3 27.18 11.55 -2.10
CA LYS A 3 25.93 11.70 -2.85
C LYS A 3 24.80 11.19 -1.98
N PRO A 4 23.74 11.99 -1.70
CA PRO A 4 22.55 11.43 -1.11
C PRO A 4 21.95 10.46 -2.14
N SER A 5 21.87 9.18 -1.80
CA SER A 5 21.06 8.22 -2.55
C SER A 5 19.60 8.58 -2.29
N HIS A 6 19.01 9.35 -3.18
CA HIS A 6 17.57 9.63 -3.12
C HIS A 6 16.85 8.50 -3.87
N ASP A 7 16.26 7.57 -3.15
CA ASP A 7 15.42 6.49 -3.70
C ASP A 7 14.06 7.00 -4.24
N ALA A 8 13.95 8.30 -4.58
CA ALA A 8 12.71 8.90 -5.03
C ALA A 8 12.63 8.92 -6.56
N THR A 9 11.44 8.62 -7.09
CA THR A 9 11.12 8.67 -8.51
C THR A 9 10.35 9.95 -8.83
N ILE A 10 10.84 10.71 -9.80
CA ILE A 10 10.24 11.97 -10.27
C ILE A 10 9.73 11.81 -11.69
N LEU A 11 8.45 12.09 -11.91
CA LEU A 11 7.85 12.17 -13.23
C LEU A 11 7.88 13.60 -13.75
N VAL A 12 8.48 13.80 -14.91
CA VAL A 12 8.48 15.08 -15.64
C VAL A 12 7.50 15.01 -16.80
N VAL A 13 6.42 15.80 -16.72
CA VAL A 13 5.37 15.89 -17.74
C VAL A 13 5.50 17.22 -18.46
N HIS A 14 6.12 17.21 -19.62
CA HIS A 14 6.42 18.41 -20.40
C HIS A 14 6.47 18.11 -21.90
N ASP A 15 5.95 19.04 -22.74
CA ASP A 15 5.95 18.87 -24.20
C ASP A 15 7.22 19.38 -24.88
N ASP A 16 7.88 20.37 -24.28
CA ASP A 16 9.19 20.77 -24.72
C ASP A 16 10.24 19.72 -24.30
N ALA A 17 10.64 18.92 -25.29
CA ALA A 17 11.59 17.84 -25.08
C ALA A 17 12.97 18.31 -24.59
N LEU A 18 13.40 19.50 -25.01
CA LEU A 18 14.71 20.05 -24.59
C LEU A 18 14.69 20.43 -23.11
N LEU A 19 13.66 21.16 -22.68
CA LEU A 19 13.50 21.53 -21.29
C LEU A 19 13.26 20.31 -20.41
N ALA A 20 12.44 19.36 -20.87
CA ALA A 20 12.21 18.10 -20.14
C ALA A 20 13.50 17.32 -19.94
N GLN A 21 14.34 17.23 -20.99
CA GLN A 21 15.63 16.56 -20.91
C GLN A 21 16.60 17.31 -19.96
N GLU A 22 16.68 18.63 -20.06
CA GLU A 22 17.55 19.42 -19.18
C GLU A 22 17.17 19.26 -17.72
N ILE A 23 15.87 19.29 -17.39
CA ILE A 23 15.37 19.02 -16.06
C ILE A 23 15.72 17.58 -15.64
N GLY A 24 15.49 16.58 -16.50
CA GLY A 24 15.80 15.20 -16.23
C GLY A 24 17.26 14.92 -15.93
N ASP A 25 18.16 15.51 -16.73
CA ASP A 25 19.62 15.38 -16.55
C ASP A 25 20.06 15.95 -15.19
N ARG A 26 19.49 17.10 -14.80
CA ARG A 26 19.75 17.71 -13.50
C ARG A 26 19.25 16.85 -12.35
N LEU A 27 18.03 16.36 -12.45
CA LEU A 27 17.43 15.47 -11.43
C LEU A 27 18.24 14.19 -11.26
N THR A 28 18.66 13.59 -12.37
CA THR A 28 19.52 12.39 -12.37
C THR A 28 20.88 12.69 -11.75
N ALA A 29 21.47 13.86 -12.06
CA ALA A 29 22.72 14.29 -11.44
C ALA A 29 22.60 14.50 -9.92
N TRP A 30 21.41 14.86 -9.42
CA TRP A 30 21.10 14.94 -7.98
C TRP A 30 20.80 13.58 -7.35
N GLY A 31 20.68 12.50 -8.15
CA GLY A 31 20.50 11.13 -7.66
C GLY A 31 19.06 10.64 -7.64
N TYR A 32 18.12 11.31 -8.30
CA TYR A 32 16.73 10.88 -8.45
C TYR A 32 16.57 9.93 -9.64
N ALA A 33 15.62 8.99 -9.52
CA ALA A 33 15.11 8.27 -10.69
C ALA A 33 14.13 9.16 -11.45
N VAL A 34 14.25 9.23 -12.79
CA VAL A 34 13.45 10.15 -13.60
C VAL A 34 12.69 9.39 -14.67
N VAL A 35 11.40 9.71 -14.79
CA VAL A 35 10.53 9.24 -15.85
C VAL A 35 10.00 10.44 -16.62
N HIS A 36 9.96 10.36 -17.94
CA HIS A 36 9.46 11.42 -18.82
C HIS A 36 8.14 11.05 -19.46
N ALA A 37 7.23 12.01 -19.52
CA ALA A 37 6.00 11.91 -20.28
C ALA A 37 5.82 13.16 -21.15
N PRO A 38 5.66 13.00 -22.50
CA PRO A 38 5.54 14.15 -23.41
C PRO A 38 4.15 14.82 -23.37
N GLY A 39 3.28 14.47 -22.42
CA GLY A 39 1.95 15.03 -22.28
C GLY A 39 1.20 14.53 -21.07
N HIS A 40 0.14 15.26 -20.72
CA HIS A 40 -0.66 14.99 -19.53
C HIS A 40 -1.32 13.61 -19.58
N MET A 41 -1.90 13.21 -20.72
CA MET A 41 -2.51 11.88 -20.88
C MET A 41 -1.48 10.76 -20.68
N ARG A 42 -0.28 10.92 -21.26
CA ARG A 42 0.80 9.96 -21.06
C ARG A 42 1.31 9.97 -19.62
N GLY A 43 1.35 11.15 -18.99
CA GLY A 43 1.67 11.29 -17.57
C GLY A 43 0.72 10.50 -16.67
N LEU A 44 -0.58 10.54 -16.94
CA LEU A 44 -1.58 9.74 -16.23
C LEU A 44 -1.36 8.23 -16.40
N THR A 45 -1.00 7.78 -17.62
CA THR A 45 -0.68 6.37 -17.87
C THR A 45 0.56 5.92 -17.07
N VAL A 46 1.61 6.77 -17.04
CA VAL A 46 2.81 6.46 -16.25
C VAL A 46 2.49 6.31 -14.77
N LEU A 47 1.61 7.14 -14.23
CA LEU A 47 1.18 7.05 -12.83
C LEU A 47 0.38 5.78 -12.51
N ASP A 48 -0.24 5.15 -13.53
CA ASP A 48 -0.92 3.86 -13.36
C ASP A 48 0.08 2.70 -13.28
N ASP A 49 1.22 2.81 -13.99
CA ASP A 49 2.19 1.72 -14.15
C ASP A 49 3.40 1.84 -13.22
N THR A 50 3.72 3.06 -12.76
CA THR A 50 4.96 3.37 -12.04
C THR A 50 4.66 4.08 -10.72
N SER A 51 5.29 3.64 -9.65
CA SER A 51 5.27 4.37 -8.37
C SER A 51 6.11 5.63 -8.49
N VAL A 52 5.48 6.79 -8.35
CA VAL A 52 6.09 8.12 -8.47
C VAL A 52 5.89 8.87 -7.16
N ASP A 53 6.97 9.51 -6.68
CA ASP A 53 6.94 10.32 -5.45
C ASP A 53 6.62 11.78 -5.74
N LEU A 54 7.10 12.30 -6.87
CA LEU A 54 6.92 13.69 -7.23
C LEU A 54 6.65 13.84 -8.72
N VAL A 55 5.72 14.73 -9.05
CA VAL A 55 5.41 15.09 -10.45
C VAL A 55 5.74 16.56 -10.68
N LEU A 56 6.54 16.82 -11.69
CA LEU A 56 6.70 18.13 -12.31
C LEU A 56 5.83 18.18 -13.56
N VAL A 57 4.78 19.00 -13.57
CA VAL A 57 3.83 19.06 -14.67
C VAL A 57 3.73 20.45 -15.26
N GLN A 58 3.79 20.56 -16.57
CA GLN A 58 3.56 21.81 -17.28
C GLN A 58 2.12 22.30 -17.11
N ALA A 59 1.94 23.61 -16.87
CA ALA A 59 0.63 24.23 -16.66
C ALA A 59 -0.27 24.15 -17.88
N GLU A 60 0.28 24.36 -19.10
CA GLU A 60 -0.48 24.44 -20.33
C GLU A 60 -0.21 23.26 -21.25
N ARG A 61 -1.30 22.74 -21.85
CA ARG A 61 -1.24 21.84 -22.98
C ARG A 61 -2.53 21.81 -23.79
N THR A 62 -2.40 21.30 -25.01
CA THR A 62 -3.51 21.14 -25.96
C THR A 62 -4.29 19.83 -25.76
N ASP A 63 -3.70 18.82 -25.11
CA ASP A 63 -4.31 17.49 -24.91
C ASP A 63 -5.16 17.42 -23.62
N LEU A 64 -4.72 18.07 -22.57
CA LEU A 64 -5.43 18.17 -21.29
C LEU A 64 -4.89 19.39 -20.55
N GLU A 65 -5.76 20.22 -19.97
CA GLU A 65 -5.34 21.35 -19.15
C GLU A 65 -4.61 20.88 -17.89
N GLY A 66 -3.56 21.60 -17.49
CA GLY A 66 -2.79 21.26 -16.29
C GLY A 66 -3.64 21.16 -15.02
N LYS A 67 -4.66 22.03 -14.91
CA LYS A 67 -5.66 21.98 -13.85
C LYS A 67 -6.41 20.64 -13.80
N GLU A 68 -6.85 20.15 -14.95
CA GLU A 68 -7.59 18.89 -15.04
C GLU A 68 -6.68 17.70 -14.73
N PHE A 69 -5.43 17.74 -15.21
CA PHE A 69 -4.42 16.75 -14.81
C PHE A 69 -4.25 16.68 -13.31
N CYS A 70 -4.02 17.83 -12.65
CA CYS A 70 -3.87 17.90 -11.19
C CYS A 70 -5.11 17.36 -10.47
N ARG A 71 -6.31 17.72 -10.93
CA ARG A 71 -7.58 17.24 -10.37
C ARG A 71 -7.74 15.73 -10.49
N LEU A 72 -7.39 15.16 -11.65
CA LEU A 72 -7.45 13.71 -11.87
C LEU A 72 -6.45 12.97 -10.99
N VAL A 73 -5.22 13.49 -10.84
CA VAL A 73 -4.22 12.92 -9.94
C VAL A 73 -4.73 12.94 -8.49
N ARG A 74 -5.28 14.08 -8.01
CA ARG A 74 -5.84 14.17 -6.66
C ARG A 74 -7.00 13.21 -6.42
N ARG A 75 -7.90 13.10 -7.39
CA ARG A 75 -9.00 12.14 -7.32
C ARG A 75 -8.50 10.70 -7.20
N ARG A 76 -7.50 10.32 -8.00
CA ARG A 76 -6.89 8.98 -7.95
C ARG A 76 -6.19 8.73 -6.62
N MET A 77 -5.48 9.73 -6.07
CA MET A 77 -4.90 9.65 -4.72
C MET A 77 -5.96 9.45 -3.65
N GLY A 78 -7.07 10.20 -3.69
CA GLY A 78 -8.19 10.06 -2.76
C GLY A 78 -8.91 8.72 -2.83
N GLN A 79 -8.87 8.06 -3.99
CA GLN A 79 -9.40 6.72 -4.19
C GLN A 79 -8.41 5.61 -3.84
N GLY A 80 -7.18 5.95 -3.45
CA GLY A 80 -6.11 4.98 -3.19
C GLY A 80 -5.50 4.36 -4.45
N VAL A 81 -5.87 4.87 -5.62
CA VAL A 81 -5.42 4.40 -6.93
C VAL A 81 -3.97 4.78 -7.17
N VAL A 82 -3.58 5.98 -6.80
CA VAL A 82 -2.20 6.47 -6.89
C VAL A 82 -1.69 6.72 -5.46
N PRO A 83 -0.45 6.35 -5.13
CA PRO A 83 0.16 6.69 -3.85
C PRO A 83 0.18 8.20 -3.61
N SER A 84 0.34 8.62 -2.37
CA SER A 84 0.56 10.04 -2.08
C SER A 84 1.83 10.52 -2.77
N LEU A 85 1.69 11.53 -3.61
CA LEU A 85 2.78 12.16 -4.33
C LEU A 85 2.74 13.69 -4.15
N TRP A 86 3.87 14.35 -4.42
CA TRP A 86 3.99 15.80 -4.42
C TRP A 86 3.86 16.33 -5.85
N LEU A 87 3.01 17.32 -6.05
CA LEU A 87 2.66 17.83 -7.37
C LEU A 87 3.13 19.27 -7.51
N ILE A 88 4.09 19.52 -8.39
CA ILE A 88 4.60 20.85 -8.72
C ILE A 88 4.17 21.22 -10.14
N VAL A 89 3.48 22.34 -10.27
CA VAL A 89 3.10 22.89 -11.59
C VAL A 89 4.18 23.86 -12.07
N LEU A 90 4.63 23.66 -13.30
CA LEU A 90 5.62 24.47 -13.99
C LEU A 90 4.94 25.36 -15.04
N GLY A 91 5.15 26.66 -14.98
CA GLY A 91 4.58 27.59 -15.96
C GLY A 91 5.40 28.85 -16.18
N PRO A 92 5.08 29.66 -17.20
CA PRO A 92 5.84 30.87 -17.49
C PRO A 92 5.58 31.96 -16.45
N MET A 93 6.64 32.65 -16.02
CA MET A 93 6.57 33.74 -15.04
C MET A 93 5.62 34.88 -15.49
N GLN A 94 5.54 35.13 -16.79
CA GLN A 94 4.68 36.17 -17.37
C GLN A 94 3.19 35.89 -17.08
N GLU A 95 2.83 34.62 -16.89
CA GLU A 95 1.46 34.18 -16.70
C GLU A 95 1.18 33.69 -15.27
N ARG A 96 2.02 34.11 -14.32
CA ARG A 96 1.99 33.63 -12.93
C ARG A 96 0.60 33.63 -12.27
N TYR A 97 -0.24 34.62 -12.55
CA TYR A 97 -1.58 34.69 -11.97
C TYR A 97 -2.50 33.60 -12.53
N ARG A 98 -2.41 33.30 -13.82
CA ARG A 98 -3.17 32.23 -14.47
C ARG A 98 -2.68 30.87 -13.97
N VAL A 99 -1.36 30.65 -14.01
CA VAL A 99 -0.74 29.41 -13.51
C VAL A 99 -1.13 29.15 -12.06
N ALA A 100 -1.11 30.17 -11.19
CA ALA A 100 -1.54 30.03 -9.80
C ALA A 100 -3.02 29.71 -9.63
N GLN A 101 -3.90 30.19 -10.53
CA GLN A 101 -5.32 29.84 -10.50
C GLN A 101 -5.57 28.41 -10.99
N GLU A 102 -4.83 27.95 -11.97
CA GLU A 102 -4.92 26.59 -12.52
C GLU A 102 -4.33 25.54 -11.60
N ALA A 103 -3.33 25.91 -10.82
CA ALA A 103 -2.59 25.03 -9.95
C ALA A 103 -3.17 24.86 -8.52
N LYS A 104 -4.46 25.17 -8.31
CA LYS A 104 -5.10 25.06 -6.98
C LYS A 104 -5.02 23.67 -6.35
N GLU A 105 -4.95 22.66 -7.18
CA GLU A 105 -4.82 21.25 -6.76
C GLU A 105 -3.36 20.78 -6.67
N ALA A 106 -2.39 21.64 -7.01
CA ALA A 106 -0.98 21.35 -6.85
C ALA A 106 -0.50 21.67 -5.42
N ASP A 107 0.62 21.08 -5.04
CA ASP A 107 1.27 21.37 -3.75
C ASP A 107 2.20 22.55 -3.84
N ASP A 108 2.78 22.80 -5.04
CA ASP A 108 3.73 23.89 -5.25
C ASP A 108 3.74 24.37 -6.71
N LEU A 109 4.38 25.51 -6.93
CA LEU A 109 4.52 26.18 -8.22
C LEU A 109 5.98 26.47 -8.52
N LEU A 110 6.39 26.30 -9.78
CA LEU A 110 7.69 26.70 -10.26
C LEU A 110 7.51 27.49 -11.58
N PHE A 111 8.34 28.51 -11.78
CA PHE A 111 8.24 29.34 -12.98
C PHE A 111 9.45 29.21 -13.89
N THR A 112 9.20 29.33 -15.20
CA THR A 112 10.25 29.43 -16.20
C THR A 112 10.67 30.90 -16.42
N PRO A 113 11.98 31.17 -16.63
CA PRO A 113 13.09 30.23 -16.69
C PRO A 113 13.36 29.55 -15.35
N VAL A 114 13.71 28.25 -15.41
CA VAL A 114 13.90 27.42 -14.20
C VAL A 114 15.20 27.82 -13.49
N TYR A 115 15.08 28.22 -12.24
CA TYR A 115 16.22 28.42 -11.35
C TYR A 115 16.52 27.10 -10.63
N TRP A 116 17.65 26.46 -10.96
CA TRP A 116 18.00 25.11 -10.50
C TRP A 116 18.04 24.97 -8.98
N THR A 117 18.57 25.98 -8.28
CA THR A 117 18.59 25.99 -6.82
C THR A 117 17.17 26.02 -6.23
N GLU A 118 16.26 26.76 -6.86
CA GLU A 118 14.86 26.81 -6.44
C GLU A 118 14.17 25.47 -6.69
N LEU A 119 14.35 24.87 -7.87
CA LEU A 119 13.81 23.55 -8.19
C LEU A 119 14.29 22.51 -7.18
N GLN A 120 15.60 22.46 -6.90
CA GLN A 120 16.16 21.52 -5.93
C GLN A 120 15.53 21.70 -4.55
N TRP A 121 15.43 22.91 -4.06
CA TRP A 121 14.85 23.20 -2.75
C TRP A 121 13.37 22.80 -2.67
N ARG A 122 12.56 23.06 -3.70
CA ARG A 122 11.15 22.68 -3.77
C ARG A 122 10.96 21.16 -3.76
N ILE A 123 11.78 20.45 -4.53
CA ILE A 123 11.77 18.98 -4.56
C ILE A 123 12.13 18.41 -3.18
N GLU A 124 13.22 18.89 -2.57
CA GLU A 124 13.64 18.41 -1.25
C GLU A 124 12.58 18.67 -0.17
N ASN A 125 11.91 19.82 -0.22
CA ASN A 125 10.82 20.14 0.69
C ASN A 125 9.61 19.24 0.46
N GLY A 126 9.19 19.02 -0.79
CA GLY A 126 8.09 18.13 -1.13
C GLY A 126 8.35 16.70 -0.65
N LEU A 127 9.52 16.16 -0.94
CA LEU A 127 9.90 14.81 -0.50
C LEU A 127 10.01 14.71 1.03
N ARG A 128 10.48 15.77 1.70
CA ARG A 128 10.48 15.81 3.18
C ARG A 128 9.07 15.78 3.74
N HIS A 129 8.15 16.52 3.14
CA HIS A 129 6.74 16.52 3.54
C HIS A 129 6.10 15.14 3.35
N LEU A 130 6.34 14.50 2.19
CA LEU A 130 5.86 13.13 1.94
C LEU A 130 6.39 12.12 2.95
N ARG A 131 7.70 12.17 3.29
CA ARG A 131 8.27 11.30 4.31
C ARG A 131 7.63 11.52 5.68
N ALA A 132 7.34 12.76 6.05
CA ALA A 132 6.63 13.07 7.30
C ALA A 132 5.20 12.51 7.29
N LEU A 133 4.47 12.63 6.16
CA LEU A 133 3.15 12.04 6.00
C LEU A 133 3.18 10.51 6.07
N HIS A 134 4.17 9.87 5.44
CA HIS A 134 4.35 8.42 5.52
C HIS A 134 4.65 7.98 6.96
N SER A 135 5.54 8.69 7.65
CA SER A 135 5.84 8.41 9.06
C SER A 135 4.59 8.54 9.96
N LEU A 136 3.74 9.56 9.71
CA LEU A 136 2.47 9.72 10.42
C LEU A 136 1.47 8.60 10.10
N ARG A 137 1.43 8.14 8.85
CA ARG A 137 0.61 6.99 8.44
C ARG A 137 1.09 5.70 9.08
N ASP A 138 2.41 5.49 9.14
CA ASP A 138 3.00 4.34 9.82
C ASP A 138 2.73 4.36 11.34
N LEU A 139 2.58 5.53 11.92
CA LEU A 139 2.11 5.70 13.30
C LEU A 139 0.58 5.53 13.43
N SER A 140 -0.17 5.68 12.33
CA SER A 140 -1.60 5.41 12.33
C SER A 140 -1.87 3.93 12.39
N ARG A 141 -2.66 3.49 13.36
CA ARG A 141 -3.04 2.06 13.49
C ARG A 141 -3.85 1.56 12.31
N LYS A 142 -4.54 2.44 11.58
CA LYS A 142 -5.40 2.09 10.45
C LYS A 142 -5.07 2.93 9.23
N ASP A 143 -5.10 2.30 8.07
CA ASP A 143 -5.13 3.00 6.80
C ASP A 143 -6.46 3.75 6.63
N THR A 144 -6.38 5.02 6.31
CA THR A 144 -7.57 5.90 6.23
C THR A 144 -8.45 5.64 5.02
N VAL A 145 -7.92 4.99 3.99
CA VAL A 145 -8.61 4.70 2.73
C VAL A 145 -9.32 3.35 2.79
N SER A 146 -8.61 2.31 3.21
CA SER A 146 -9.17 0.95 3.31
C SER A 146 -9.86 0.68 4.63
N GLY A 147 -9.55 1.42 5.71
CA GLY A 147 -10.00 1.14 7.06
C GLY A 147 -9.34 -0.06 7.73
N LEU A 148 -8.44 -0.75 7.00
CA LEU A 148 -7.66 -1.87 7.48
C LEU A 148 -6.58 -1.40 8.46
N PHE A 149 -6.16 -2.27 9.36
CA PHE A 149 -4.99 -1.98 10.16
C PHE A 149 -3.75 -1.95 9.28
N SER A 150 -2.91 -0.93 9.45
CA SER A 150 -1.58 -0.89 8.87
C SER A 150 -0.72 -2.02 9.46
N GLN A 151 0.40 -2.35 8.82
CA GLN A 151 1.31 -3.37 9.35
C GLN A 151 1.78 -3.04 10.78
N SER A 152 2.11 -1.78 11.05
CA SER A 152 2.48 -1.32 12.40
C SER A 152 1.30 -1.38 13.38
N GLY A 153 0.10 -0.99 12.93
CA GLY A 153 -1.12 -1.07 13.72
C GLY A 153 -1.52 -2.51 14.03
N PHE A 154 -1.40 -3.42 13.05
CA PHE A 154 -1.67 -4.84 13.24
C PHE A 154 -0.65 -5.48 14.21
N ARG A 155 0.63 -5.11 14.09
CA ARG A 155 1.68 -5.53 15.03
C ARG A 155 1.37 -5.11 16.48
N ALA A 156 0.93 -3.88 16.67
CA ALA A 156 0.52 -3.39 18.00
C ALA A 156 -0.69 -4.17 18.55
N LEU A 157 -1.70 -4.43 17.71
CA LEU A 157 -2.86 -5.25 18.07
C LEU A 157 -2.47 -6.68 18.46
N LEU A 158 -1.59 -7.30 17.68
CA LEU A 158 -1.14 -8.66 17.95
C LEU A 158 -0.44 -8.75 19.31
N ARG A 159 0.39 -7.76 19.65
CA ARG A 159 1.01 -7.67 20.99
C ARG A 159 -0.02 -7.52 22.10
N GLU A 160 -1.04 -6.67 21.92
CA GLU A 160 -2.12 -6.49 22.88
C GLU A 160 -2.88 -7.82 23.07
N GLU A 161 -3.17 -8.54 21.99
CA GLU A 161 -3.91 -9.79 22.01
C GLU A 161 -3.10 -10.94 22.64
N VAL A 162 -1.83 -11.08 22.28
CA VAL A 162 -0.90 -12.04 22.93
C VAL A 162 -0.86 -11.81 24.42
N ASN A 163 -0.73 -10.56 24.87
CA ASN A 163 -0.74 -10.21 26.31
C ASN A 163 -2.07 -10.53 26.99
N ARG A 164 -3.20 -10.41 26.28
CA ARG A 164 -4.53 -10.75 26.80
C ARG A 164 -4.70 -12.25 26.98
N LEU A 165 -4.32 -13.02 25.94
CA LEU A 165 -4.49 -14.47 25.89
C LEU A 165 -3.59 -15.22 26.85
N ALA A 166 -2.36 -14.75 27.02
CA ALA A 166 -1.44 -15.32 27.99
C ALA A 166 -1.97 -15.28 29.44
N ARG A 167 -2.85 -14.31 29.73
CA ARG A 167 -3.52 -14.24 31.05
C ARG A 167 -4.74 -15.14 31.17
N LYS A 168 -5.34 -15.54 30.01
CA LYS A 168 -6.58 -16.33 29.99
C LYS A 168 -6.38 -17.78 29.59
N HIS A 169 -5.20 -18.16 29.10
CA HIS A 169 -4.90 -19.47 28.50
C HIS A 169 -5.88 -19.85 27.38
N ASP A 170 -6.23 -18.88 26.53
CA ASP A 170 -7.23 -19.02 25.49
C ASP A 170 -6.58 -19.13 24.10
N TRP A 171 -7.39 -19.45 23.09
CA TRP A 171 -6.97 -19.58 21.70
C TRP A 171 -7.24 -18.30 20.92
N PHE A 172 -6.42 -18.06 19.90
CA PHE A 172 -6.80 -17.22 18.77
C PHE A 172 -6.44 -17.92 17.46
N SER A 173 -7.19 -17.57 16.42
CA SER A 173 -6.86 -17.96 15.05
C SER A 173 -6.31 -16.78 14.28
N LEU A 174 -5.25 -17.02 13.52
CA LEU A 174 -4.67 -16.05 12.61
C LEU A 174 -4.76 -16.62 11.19
N LEU A 175 -5.32 -15.84 10.27
CA LEU A 175 -5.48 -16.22 8.87
C LEU A 175 -4.68 -15.27 8.00
N ILE A 176 -3.80 -15.82 7.18
CA ILE A 176 -3.09 -15.08 6.13
C ILE A 176 -3.82 -15.33 4.82
N LEU A 177 -4.32 -14.25 4.26
CA LEU A 177 -5.15 -14.23 3.07
C LEU A 177 -4.33 -13.65 1.92
N HIS A 178 -4.05 -14.46 0.92
CA HIS A 178 -3.29 -14.07 -0.26
C HIS A 178 -4.11 -14.23 -1.52
N ILE A 179 -4.28 -13.14 -2.27
CA ILE A 179 -5.02 -13.19 -3.54
C ILE A 179 -4.05 -13.62 -4.65
N ARG A 180 -4.18 -14.87 -5.08
CA ARG A 180 -3.46 -15.39 -6.25
C ARG A 180 -4.01 -14.77 -7.53
N GLY A 181 -3.15 -14.50 -8.49
CA GLY A 181 -3.52 -13.89 -9.77
C GLY A 181 -3.42 -12.34 -9.77
N LEU A 182 -3.24 -11.70 -8.61
CA LEU A 182 -3.01 -10.25 -8.52
C LEU A 182 -1.78 -9.78 -9.30
N GLU A 183 -0.74 -10.61 -9.42
CA GLU A 183 0.43 -10.32 -10.25
C GLU A 183 0.07 -10.18 -11.74
N THR A 184 -0.85 -10.99 -12.22
CA THR A 184 -1.37 -10.88 -13.59
C THR A 184 -2.16 -9.58 -13.75
N VAL A 185 -3.03 -9.25 -12.79
CA VAL A 185 -3.75 -7.97 -12.78
C VAL A 185 -2.78 -6.79 -12.74
N ARG A 186 -1.72 -6.86 -11.93
CA ARG A 186 -0.69 -5.83 -11.84
C ARG A 186 0.03 -5.63 -13.17
N ARG A 187 0.35 -6.72 -13.86
CA ARG A 187 1.01 -6.66 -15.16
C ARG A 187 0.10 -6.16 -16.28
N ASP A 188 -1.16 -6.58 -16.28
CA ASP A 188 -2.09 -6.33 -17.40
C ASP A 188 -2.89 -5.02 -17.21
N LEU A 189 -3.19 -4.63 -15.97
CA LEU A 189 -4.02 -3.47 -15.63
C LEU A 189 -3.31 -2.43 -14.74
N GLY A 190 -2.05 -2.70 -14.33
CA GLY A 190 -1.24 -1.82 -13.51
C GLY A 190 -1.32 -2.09 -12.00
N ALA A 191 -0.29 -1.64 -11.27
CA ALA A 191 -0.14 -1.83 -9.81
C ALA A 191 -1.31 -1.23 -9.01
N THR A 192 -1.89 -0.19 -9.52
CA THR A 192 -3.04 0.53 -8.96
C THR A 192 -4.29 -0.33 -8.84
N TRP A 193 -4.62 -1.07 -9.90
CA TRP A 193 -5.77 -1.98 -9.89
C TRP A 193 -5.58 -3.12 -8.89
N ALA A 194 -4.37 -3.68 -8.82
CA ALA A 194 -4.07 -4.72 -7.84
C ALA A 194 -4.24 -4.22 -6.39
N LYS A 195 -3.74 -3.02 -6.08
CA LYS A 195 -3.94 -2.40 -4.76
C LYS A 195 -5.41 -2.09 -4.49
N TRP A 196 -6.13 -1.58 -5.48
CA TRP A 196 -7.55 -1.29 -5.33
C TRP A 196 -8.36 -2.55 -5.02
N ILE A 197 -8.12 -3.66 -5.75
CA ILE A 197 -8.79 -4.94 -5.51
C ILE A 197 -8.56 -5.42 -4.07
N LEU A 198 -7.30 -5.36 -3.59
CA LEU A 198 -6.97 -5.76 -2.23
C LEU A 198 -7.69 -4.91 -1.17
N ALA A 199 -7.66 -3.59 -1.34
CA ALA A 199 -8.30 -2.65 -0.43
C ALA A 199 -9.83 -2.75 -0.45
N ASP A 200 -10.43 -2.88 -1.65
CA ASP A 200 -11.88 -2.96 -1.80
C ASP A 200 -12.44 -4.26 -1.25
N TRP A 201 -11.78 -5.39 -1.58
CA TRP A 201 -12.15 -6.66 -0.96
C TRP A 201 -11.92 -6.66 0.56
N GLY A 202 -10.83 -6.08 1.03
CA GLY A 202 -10.59 -5.94 2.47
C GLY A 202 -11.71 -5.17 3.18
N ARG A 203 -12.22 -4.08 2.58
CA ARG A 203 -13.39 -3.35 3.10
C ARG A 203 -14.65 -4.21 3.09
N HIS A 204 -14.89 -4.95 2.00
CA HIS A 204 -16.02 -5.88 1.92
C HIS A 204 -15.91 -6.93 3.04
N LEU A 205 -14.75 -7.54 3.21
CA LEU A 205 -14.52 -8.54 4.25
C LEU A 205 -14.78 -7.98 5.65
N LEU A 206 -14.36 -6.74 5.93
CA LEU A 206 -14.64 -6.09 7.23
C LEU A 206 -16.14 -6.05 7.57
N THR A 207 -17.02 -5.95 6.58
CA THR A 207 -18.49 -5.98 6.82
C THR A 207 -19.02 -7.35 7.20
N GLN A 208 -18.24 -8.40 6.98
CA GLN A 208 -18.59 -9.81 7.27
C GLN A 208 -17.97 -10.34 8.56
N LEU A 209 -17.05 -9.57 9.12
CA LEU A 209 -16.31 -9.91 10.34
C LEU A 209 -17.05 -9.41 11.60
N ARG A 210 -16.71 -9.98 12.74
CA ARG A 210 -17.19 -9.53 14.04
C ARG A 210 -16.43 -8.29 14.48
N ASP A 211 -17.01 -7.48 15.38
CA ASP A 211 -16.39 -6.25 15.87
C ASP A 211 -15.02 -6.46 16.54
N TYR A 212 -14.80 -7.61 17.12
CA TYR A 212 -13.54 -7.98 17.77
C TYR A 212 -12.54 -8.68 16.85
N ASP A 213 -12.95 -9.13 15.66
CA ASP A 213 -12.02 -9.59 14.64
C ASP A 213 -11.24 -8.38 14.08
N LYS A 214 -9.96 -8.57 13.77
CA LYS A 214 -9.10 -7.48 13.31
C LYS A 214 -8.43 -7.87 12.01
N LEU A 215 -8.65 -7.05 10.98
CA LEU A 215 -8.09 -7.25 9.65
C LEU A 215 -7.07 -6.17 9.34
N GLY A 216 -5.87 -6.58 8.93
CA GLY A 216 -4.79 -5.67 8.57
C GLY A 216 -4.07 -6.11 7.30
N GLU A 217 -3.41 -5.17 6.67
CA GLU A 217 -2.51 -5.42 5.55
C GLU A 217 -1.11 -5.73 6.09
N ILE A 218 -0.52 -6.86 5.65
CA ILE A 218 0.83 -7.28 6.04
C ILE A 218 1.68 -7.57 4.80
N GLY A 219 2.71 -6.76 4.60
CA GLY A 219 3.55 -6.88 3.41
C GLY A 219 2.78 -6.62 2.11
N GLU A 220 3.36 -7.03 1.00
CA GLU A 220 2.72 -6.84 -0.31
C GLU A 220 1.62 -7.87 -0.55
N GLN A 221 0.42 -7.41 -0.92
CA GLN A 221 -0.71 -8.21 -1.41
C GLN A 221 -1.27 -9.26 -0.44
N ARG A 222 -1.06 -9.08 0.87
CA ARG A 222 -1.56 -9.99 1.89
C ARG A 222 -2.40 -9.27 2.93
N LEU A 223 -3.52 -9.89 3.27
CA LEU A 223 -4.28 -9.49 4.45
C LEU A 223 -4.04 -10.51 5.58
N CYS A 224 -4.04 -10.04 6.79
CA CYS A 224 -3.97 -10.86 7.98
C CYS A 224 -5.19 -10.59 8.84
N LEU A 225 -5.92 -11.65 9.15
CA LEU A 225 -7.08 -11.64 10.02
C LEU A 225 -6.73 -12.26 11.36
N LEU A 226 -6.86 -11.49 12.42
CA LEU A 226 -6.79 -11.95 13.80
C LEU A 226 -8.21 -12.19 14.30
N ALA A 227 -8.53 -13.42 14.66
CA ALA A 227 -9.81 -13.84 15.21
C ALA A 227 -9.62 -14.36 16.64
N PRO A 228 -9.87 -13.52 17.66
CA PRO A 228 -9.76 -13.90 19.06
C PRO A 228 -10.80 -14.95 19.44
N GLU A 229 -10.44 -15.81 20.43
CA GLU A 229 -11.32 -16.82 21.01
C GLU A 229 -11.91 -17.80 19.96
N VAL A 230 -11.19 -17.97 18.84
CA VAL A 230 -11.57 -18.93 17.80
C VAL A 230 -10.66 -20.15 17.87
N PRO A 231 -11.21 -21.32 18.24
CA PRO A 231 -10.46 -22.58 18.31
C PRO A 231 -10.13 -23.11 16.90
N PRO A 232 -9.25 -24.12 16.78
CA PRO A 232 -8.82 -24.66 15.49
C PRO A 232 -9.95 -25.03 14.52
N SER A 233 -10.97 -25.73 15.00
CA SER A 233 -12.13 -26.11 14.15
C SER A 233 -12.91 -24.89 13.65
N GLY A 234 -13.10 -23.88 14.49
CA GLY A 234 -13.73 -22.61 14.13
C GLY A 234 -12.92 -21.81 13.13
N GLY A 235 -11.59 -21.84 13.27
CA GLY A 235 -10.68 -21.18 12.33
C GLY A 235 -10.71 -21.78 10.93
N LYS A 236 -10.73 -23.11 10.80
CA LYS A 236 -10.91 -23.81 9.52
C LYS A 236 -12.24 -23.42 8.84
N ALA A 237 -13.34 -23.43 9.61
CA ALA A 237 -14.64 -23.01 9.10
C ALA A 237 -14.67 -21.55 8.65
N LEU A 238 -13.99 -20.66 9.38
CA LEU A 238 -13.84 -19.26 9.03
C LEU A 238 -13.06 -19.09 7.71
N CYS A 239 -11.97 -19.84 7.53
CA CYS A 239 -11.19 -19.87 6.28
C CYS A 239 -12.07 -20.23 5.07
N CYS A 240 -12.79 -21.37 5.13
CA CYS A 240 -13.68 -21.81 4.05
C CYS A 240 -14.76 -20.76 3.74
N ARG A 241 -15.34 -20.14 4.78
CA ARG A 241 -16.34 -19.08 4.61
C ARG A 241 -15.78 -17.88 3.85
N ILE A 242 -14.57 -17.41 4.22
CA ILE A 242 -13.91 -16.27 3.58
C ILE A 242 -13.55 -16.58 2.13
N GLN A 243 -13.10 -17.80 1.82
CA GLN A 243 -12.80 -18.22 0.45
C GLN A 243 -14.05 -18.22 -0.44
N ASN A 244 -15.16 -18.75 0.08
CA ASN A 244 -16.42 -18.73 -0.64
C ASN A 244 -16.94 -17.30 -0.85
N ASP A 245 -16.85 -16.45 0.16
CA ASP A 245 -17.19 -15.02 0.04
C ASP A 245 -16.33 -14.31 -1.01
N PHE A 246 -15.03 -14.58 -1.06
CA PHE A 246 -14.15 -14.02 -2.08
C PHE A 246 -14.54 -14.42 -3.49
N GLN A 247 -14.91 -15.67 -3.71
CA GLN A 247 -15.36 -16.14 -5.03
C GLN A 247 -16.64 -15.41 -5.47
N HIS A 248 -17.61 -15.25 -4.56
CA HIS A 248 -18.83 -14.49 -4.84
C HIS A 248 -18.53 -13.01 -5.10
N TYR A 249 -17.65 -12.41 -4.32
CA TYR A 249 -17.20 -11.04 -4.52
C TYR A 249 -16.59 -10.85 -5.92
N CYS A 250 -15.70 -11.74 -6.35
CA CYS A 250 -15.07 -11.67 -7.67
C CYS A 250 -16.10 -11.78 -8.79
N GLN A 251 -17.03 -12.71 -8.71
CA GLN A 251 -18.09 -12.89 -9.71
C GLN A 251 -18.97 -11.64 -9.85
N LYS A 252 -19.27 -10.98 -8.74
CA LYS A 252 -20.17 -9.83 -8.71
C LYS A 252 -19.49 -8.52 -9.11
N ASN A 253 -18.29 -8.28 -8.61
CA ASN A 253 -17.62 -6.98 -8.69
C ASN A 253 -16.49 -6.91 -9.72
N LEU A 254 -15.94 -8.06 -10.14
CA LEU A 254 -14.77 -8.16 -11.03
C LEU A 254 -15.01 -9.14 -12.19
N PRO A 255 -16.14 -9.04 -12.94
CA PRO A 255 -16.50 -10.05 -13.94
C PRO A 255 -15.44 -10.24 -15.04
N ALA A 256 -14.68 -9.21 -15.40
CA ALA A 256 -13.64 -9.28 -16.42
C ALA A 256 -12.29 -9.81 -15.89
N ALA A 257 -11.97 -9.56 -14.63
CA ALA A 257 -10.69 -9.94 -14.02
C ALA A 257 -10.82 -11.10 -13.01
N GLY A 258 -12.03 -11.36 -12.53
CA GLY A 258 -12.28 -12.28 -11.40
C GLY A 258 -12.04 -13.77 -11.72
N GLY A 259 -12.10 -14.16 -13.00
CA GLY A 259 -11.92 -15.58 -13.39
C GLY A 259 -10.50 -16.12 -13.16
N GLY A 260 -9.51 -15.25 -12.98
CA GLY A 260 -8.12 -15.61 -12.68
C GLY A 260 -7.69 -15.38 -11.23
N LEU A 261 -8.59 -14.84 -10.38
CA LEU A 261 -8.28 -14.53 -8.99
C LEU A 261 -8.77 -15.63 -8.05
N HIS A 262 -7.88 -16.11 -7.20
CA HIS A 262 -8.18 -17.13 -6.19
C HIS A 262 -7.65 -16.69 -4.83
N LEU A 263 -8.42 -16.90 -3.77
CA LEU A 263 -7.96 -16.66 -2.42
C LEU A 263 -7.27 -17.90 -1.88
N GLN A 264 -5.98 -17.78 -1.64
CA GLN A 264 -5.23 -18.75 -0.85
C GLN A 264 -5.27 -18.32 0.62
N CYS A 265 -5.67 -19.24 1.47
CA CYS A 265 -5.72 -19.03 2.91
C CYS A 265 -4.73 -19.96 3.60
N GLN A 266 -3.85 -19.38 4.41
CA GLN A 266 -3.10 -20.11 5.43
C GLN A 266 -3.61 -19.68 6.79
N GLY A 267 -4.00 -20.63 7.60
CA GLY A 267 -4.50 -20.35 8.93
C GLY A 267 -3.78 -21.18 9.97
N PHE A 268 -3.73 -20.63 11.15
CA PHE A 268 -3.29 -21.35 12.33
C PHE A 268 -4.04 -20.89 13.57
N SER A 269 -4.25 -21.80 14.48
CA SER A 269 -4.73 -21.49 15.81
C SER A 269 -3.62 -21.66 16.80
N ILE A 270 -3.46 -20.68 17.66
CA ILE A 270 -2.37 -20.60 18.63
C ILE A 270 -2.97 -20.52 20.01
N SER A 271 -2.50 -21.39 20.90
CA SER A 271 -2.61 -21.21 22.36
C SER A 271 -1.27 -20.67 22.88
N ILE A 272 -1.35 -19.75 23.83
CA ILE A 272 -0.15 -19.09 24.37
C ILE A 272 0.12 -19.61 25.78
N ASP A 273 1.30 -20.19 25.94
CA ASP A 273 1.80 -20.66 27.22
C ASP A 273 3.25 -20.17 27.41
N VAL A 274 3.39 -18.86 27.51
CA VAL A 274 4.69 -18.21 27.72
C VAL A 274 4.66 -17.30 28.96
N PRO A 275 5.79 -17.13 29.64
CA PRO A 275 5.94 -16.15 30.71
C PRO A 275 5.67 -14.73 30.22
N VAL A 276 5.20 -13.85 31.11
CA VAL A 276 4.81 -12.47 30.80
C VAL A 276 5.90 -11.67 30.11
N ASP A 277 7.14 -11.88 30.47
CA ASP A 277 8.34 -11.25 29.92
C ASP A 277 8.68 -11.70 28.47
N ALA A 278 8.16 -12.83 28.03
CA ALA A 278 8.35 -13.33 26.64
C ALA A 278 7.23 -12.91 25.68
N HIS A 279 6.17 -12.23 26.12
CA HIS A 279 5.00 -11.91 25.29
C HIS A 279 5.33 -11.00 24.09
N LEU A 280 6.23 -10.04 24.25
CA LEU A 280 6.64 -9.16 23.16
C LEU A 280 7.37 -9.93 22.05
N GLN A 281 8.24 -10.84 22.45
CA GLN A 281 8.98 -11.69 21.52
C GLN A 281 8.05 -12.67 20.79
N ALA A 282 7.03 -13.18 21.49
CA ALA A 282 6.00 -14.03 20.92
C ALA A 282 5.23 -13.33 19.77
N ALA A 283 4.82 -12.10 19.96
CA ALA A 283 4.12 -11.33 18.92
C ALA A 283 5.00 -11.07 17.68
N GLU A 284 6.30 -10.80 17.89
CA GLU A 284 7.23 -10.62 16.78
C GLU A 284 7.44 -11.94 16.02
N TRP A 285 7.61 -13.06 16.67
CA TRP A 285 7.72 -14.38 16.02
C TRP A 285 6.50 -14.72 15.19
N ILE A 286 5.29 -14.44 15.70
CA ILE A 286 4.04 -14.67 14.96
C ILE A 286 4.01 -13.81 13.69
N LEU A 287 4.38 -12.54 13.77
CA LEU A 287 4.42 -11.63 12.62
C LEU A 287 5.51 -12.02 11.62
N ASP A 288 6.71 -12.31 12.09
CA ASP A 288 7.81 -12.73 11.23
C ASP A 288 7.44 -14.01 10.47
N TRP A 289 6.75 -14.93 11.14
CA TRP A 289 6.22 -16.11 10.49
C TRP A 289 5.12 -15.77 9.46
N ALA A 290 4.20 -14.87 9.79
CA ALA A 290 3.13 -14.42 8.88
C ALA A 290 3.68 -13.70 7.62
N LEU A 291 4.86 -13.09 7.73
CA LEU A 291 5.54 -12.42 6.63
C LEU A 291 6.37 -13.36 5.75
N GLN A 292 6.65 -14.59 6.19
CA GLN A 292 7.40 -15.54 5.38
C GLN A 292 6.66 -15.86 4.08
N PRO A 293 7.39 -16.22 3.00
CA PRO A 293 6.75 -16.70 1.78
C PRO A 293 5.84 -17.87 2.11
N LEU A 294 4.62 -17.86 1.56
CA LEU A 294 3.69 -18.96 1.70
C LEU A 294 4.32 -20.24 1.14
N SER A 295 4.77 -21.13 1.99
CA SER A 295 5.32 -22.42 1.58
C SER A 295 4.19 -23.34 1.13
N VAL A 296 4.27 -23.72 -0.12
CA VAL A 296 3.71 -24.88 -0.83
C VAL A 296 2.44 -25.53 -0.26
N GLY A 297 1.35 -25.32 -0.99
CA GLY A 297 0.05 -25.97 -0.80
C GLY A 297 -1.07 -24.95 -0.94
N PRO A 298 -2.23 -25.31 -1.55
CA PRO A 298 -3.30 -24.36 -1.78
C PRO A 298 -3.89 -23.81 -0.49
N ASP A 299 -4.11 -24.65 0.50
CA ASP A 299 -4.68 -24.28 1.79
C ASP A 299 -4.01 -25.09 2.89
N SER A 300 -3.49 -24.41 3.89
CA SER A 300 -2.83 -25.07 5.01
C SER A 300 -3.36 -24.52 6.33
N TRP A 301 -3.69 -25.43 7.22
CA TRP A 301 -4.05 -25.11 8.59
C TRP A 301 -3.07 -25.77 9.54
N ARG A 302 -2.59 -25.02 10.52
CA ARG A 302 -1.70 -25.55 11.56
C ARG A 302 -2.25 -25.22 12.93
N GLU A 303 -2.06 -26.12 13.84
CA GLU A 303 -2.30 -25.90 15.26
C GLU A 303 -0.96 -25.77 15.94
N GLY A 304 -0.82 -24.79 16.79
CA GLY A 304 0.44 -24.54 17.47
C GLY A 304 0.24 -24.12 18.90
N ARG A 305 1.23 -24.44 19.72
CA ARG A 305 1.40 -23.91 21.05
C ARG A 305 2.64 -23.05 21.08
N LEU A 306 2.50 -21.82 21.52
CA LEU A 306 3.65 -20.96 21.75
C LEU A 306 4.14 -21.15 23.16
N SER A 307 5.36 -21.68 23.29
CA SER A 307 6.05 -21.90 24.57
C SER A 307 7.32 -21.04 24.67
N ALA A 308 7.96 -21.03 25.82
CA ALA A 308 9.23 -20.32 26.02
C ALA A 308 10.37 -20.77 25.07
N GLY A 309 10.26 -21.98 24.47
CA GLY A 309 11.21 -22.52 23.51
C GLY A 309 10.91 -22.21 22.06
N GLY A 310 9.81 -21.49 21.75
CA GLY A 310 9.34 -21.20 20.38
C GLY A 310 7.99 -21.84 20.07
N PHE A 311 7.71 -21.94 18.75
CA PHE A 311 6.48 -22.57 18.26
C PHE A 311 6.61 -24.08 18.21
N ASP A 312 5.66 -24.75 18.82
CA ASP A 312 5.47 -26.19 18.72
C ASP A 312 4.24 -26.43 17.82
N TRP A 313 4.47 -26.95 16.62
CA TRP A 313 3.44 -27.16 15.62
C TRP A 313 3.01 -28.63 15.59
N SER A 314 1.72 -28.87 15.73
CA SER A 314 1.14 -30.14 15.33
C SER A 314 0.81 -30.09 13.84
N GLU A 315 1.42 -30.95 13.04
CA GLU A 315 1.10 -31.10 11.64
C GLU A 315 -0.26 -31.84 11.49
N GLU A 316 -1.31 -31.08 11.20
CA GLU A 316 -2.49 -31.65 10.55
C GLU A 316 -2.66 -30.99 9.19
N GLY A 317 -2.37 -31.74 8.12
CA GLY A 317 -2.77 -31.39 6.77
C GLY A 317 -4.30 -31.38 6.65
N ILE A 318 -4.83 -30.40 5.90
CA ILE A 318 -6.21 -30.41 5.41
C ILE A 318 -6.29 -31.38 4.24
#